data_a93ceb38597e67b52c17144394886d23
#
_entry.id   a93ceb38597e67b52c17144394886d23
#
_cell.length_a   1.000
_cell.length_b   1.000
_cell.length_c   1.000
_cell.angle_alpha   90.00
_cell.angle_beta   90.00
_cell.angle_gamma   90.00
#
_symmetry.space_group_name_H-M   'P 1'
#
loop_
_entity.id
_entity.type
_entity.pdbx_description
1 polymer ?
#
loop_
_entity_poly.entity_id
_entity_poly.type
_entity_poly.pdbx_seq_one_letter_code
_entity_poly.pdbx_strand_id
1 'polypeptide(L)'
;MKKQFFLTSACVSLFFFTFISQVDPCTSLLVTKGASEDGSVMVTYTADEEFHSHLEYTPAADHQPGDSLEITDWRGRVRGKIKQVPHTYAVVGLMNEHQLTIGETTFDGREELQNPEGLLHYWDLIQLALERAKTAREAIKVITELMADYGYRSTGESFSIGDIKEAWILEMIGPGKGGKGAEWVALRIPDGYISCHANKSRIGEFPLKDPKNCLYSENVISFAVEKGYYDPKSGKHFRFCDAYCPADAKNKRLADTRVWSIFRKAAPSKNFSPDYHRGIEGAGPYPLWIKPDKKLSVKDVFDLMRDHYEGTPYDLTKGIDAGPYGNPNRSRPITWTVDSVEYGWERPISTPQTAFSFISQSRSWLPDHIGGVLWYGLDDTYTSCYIPFYCGIDTVPKSFTVGSLNKFSWESAWWVFNFVANYANLKYSYMLPEIQAVQKDIEGNFLALQPTVEKTALELVKTDPRLLTRYLTDYSVTNAEKVVSRWKQLGEHLITKYNDGYVQDETGEPEEKGYPENWLREVLKSNPDQFRLQPK
;
A
#
# COMPACT_ATOMS: atom_id res chain seq x y z
N MET A 1 42.01 -64.56 8.01
CA MET A 1 40.79 -63.84 8.28
C MET A 1 41.08 -62.35 8.06
N LYS A 2 40.76 -61.82 6.87
CA LYS A 2 40.90 -60.38 6.51
C LYS A 2 39.57 -59.69 6.71
N LYS A 3 39.50 -58.68 7.62
CA LYS A 3 38.34 -57.80 7.79
C LYS A 3 38.45 -56.69 6.74
N GLN A 4 37.47 -56.63 5.84
CA GLN A 4 37.25 -55.51 4.96
C GLN A 4 36.43 -54.45 5.68
N PHE A 5 36.96 -53.22 5.76
CA PHE A 5 36.26 -52.01 6.17
C PHE A 5 35.59 -51.39 4.94
N PHE A 6 34.28 -51.34 4.94
CA PHE A 6 33.52 -50.52 3.98
C PHE A 6 33.40 -49.10 4.54
N LEU A 7 34.03 -48.15 3.87
CA LEU A 7 33.78 -46.71 4.09
C LEU A 7 32.54 -46.32 3.28
N THR A 8 31.41 -46.08 3.93
CA THR A 8 30.25 -45.41 3.33
C THR A 8 30.46 -43.90 3.41
N SER A 9 30.77 -43.31 2.25
CA SER A 9 30.80 -41.85 2.09
C SER A 9 29.37 -41.33 2.04
N ALA A 10 28.91 -40.68 3.10
CA ALA A 10 27.66 -39.95 3.12
C ALA A 10 27.86 -38.58 2.48
N CYS A 11 27.40 -38.40 1.25
CA CYS A 11 27.24 -37.09 0.64
C CYS A 11 26.09 -36.36 1.36
N VAL A 12 26.45 -35.44 2.25
CA VAL A 12 25.49 -34.46 2.80
C VAL A 12 25.32 -33.36 1.75
N SER A 13 24.26 -33.45 0.97
CA SER A 13 23.81 -32.34 0.12
C SER A 13 23.27 -31.22 1.02
N LEU A 14 24.08 -30.19 1.23
CA LEU A 14 23.62 -28.92 1.81
C LEU A 14 22.67 -28.26 0.80
N PHE A 15 21.38 -28.41 1.02
CA PHE A 15 20.39 -27.53 0.40
C PHE A 15 20.52 -26.15 1.06
N PHE A 16 21.17 -25.22 0.38
CA PHE A 16 21.03 -23.80 0.67
C PHE A 16 19.60 -23.41 0.29
N PHE A 17 18.72 -23.35 1.28
CA PHE A 17 17.49 -22.56 1.15
C PHE A 17 17.90 -21.09 1.16
N THR A 18 18.09 -20.53 -0.02
CA THR A 18 18.05 -19.09 -0.19
C THR A 18 16.61 -18.67 0.14
N PHE A 19 16.41 -18.13 1.33
CA PHE A 19 15.24 -17.32 1.62
C PHE A 19 15.34 -16.08 0.72
N ILE A 20 14.75 -16.16 -0.47
CA ILE A 20 14.42 -14.97 -1.23
C ILE A 20 13.35 -14.29 -0.39
N SER A 21 13.69 -13.20 0.30
CA SER A 21 12.70 -12.31 0.89
C SER A 21 11.83 -11.81 -0.27
N GLN A 22 10.62 -12.34 -0.40
CA GLN A 22 9.65 -11.73 -1.30
C GLN A 22 9.35 -10.36 -0.72
N VAL A 23 9.75 -9.31 -1.43
CA VAL A 23 9.29 -7.97 -1.11
C VAL A 23 7.79 -7.94 -1.34
N ASP A 24 7.06 -7.74 -0.27
CA ASP A 24 5.63 -7.61 -0.32
C ASP A 24 5.28 -6.25 -0.93
N PRO A 25 4.51 -6.27 -2.00
CA PRO A 25 4.40 -5.12 -2.87
C PRO A 25 3.27 -4.17 -2.46
N CYS A 26 3.63 -2.98 -2.05
CA CYS A 26 2.76 -1.85 -1.71
C CYS A 26 2.54 -0.90 -2.90
N THR A 27 1.54 -0.02 -2.84
CA THR A 27 1.29 1.02 -3.86
C THR A 27 0.95 2.34 -3.17
N SER A 28 1.60 3.42 -3.61
CA SER A 28 1.34 4.77 -3.13
C SER A 28 1.08 5.74 -4.27
N LEU A 29 0.08 6.61 -4.09
CA LEU A 29 -0.24 7.75 -4.95
C LEU A 29 -0.22 9.03 -4.12
N LEU A 30 0.41 10.08 -4.65
CA LEU A 30 0.42 11.41 -4.05
C LEU A 30 -0.30 12.38 -5.00
N VAL A 31 -1.22 13.16 -4.46
CA VAL A 31 -1.99 14.18 -5.19
C VAL A 31 -1.74 15.52 -4.51
N THR A 32 -1.17 16.48 -5.26
CA THR A 32 -0.92 17.83 -4.73
C THR A 32 -2.19 18.68 -4.78
N LYS A 33 -2.21 19.80 -4.04
CA LYS A 33 -3.36 20.72 -3.94
C LYS A 33 -3.92 21.13 -5.30
N GLY A 34 -3.06 21.50 -6.23
CA GLY A 34 -3.48 21.93 -7.57
C GLY A 34 -4.03 20.81 -8.44
N ALA A 35 -3.74 19.55 -8.11
CA ALA A 35 -4.24 18.36 -8.78
C ALA A 35 -5.51 17.77 -8.12
N SER A 36 -5.85 18.21 -6.92
CA SER A 36 -7.04 17.81 -6.18
C SER A 36 -8.24 18.72 -6.50
N GLU A 37 -9.44 18.17 -6.54
CA GLU A 37 -10.67 18.91 -6.84
C GLU A 37 -11.01 19.92 -5.73
N ASP A 38 -10.89 19.50 -4.47
CA ASP A 38 -11.17 20.32 -3.30
C ASP A 38 -9.95 21.14 -2.82
N GLY A 39 -8.77 20.93 -3.39
CA GLY A 39 -7.53 21.58 -2.97
C GLY A 39 -6.84 20.93 -1.77
N SER A 40 -7.21 19.72 -1.37
CA SER A 40 -6.48 18.93 -0.38
C SER A 40 -5.17 18.37 -0.95
N VAL A 41 -4.22 18.06 -0.08
CA VAL A 41 -3.14 17.12 -0.40
C VAL A 41 -3.63 15.74 -0.02
N MET A 42 -3.47 14.76 -0.93
CA MET A 42 -3.84 13.38 -0.66
C MET A 42 -2.62 12.47 -0.81
N VAL A 43 -2.46 11.55 0.13
CA VAL A 43 -1.48 10.45 0.11
C VAL A 43 -2.25 9.16 0.25
N THR A 44 -1.87 8.15 -0.56
CA THR A 44 -2.44 6.81 -0.44
C THR A 44 -1.36 5.81 -0.04
N TYR A 45 -1.80 4.71 0.53
CA TYR A 45 -0.97 3.55 0.80
C TYR A 45 -1.82 2.29 0.79
N THR A 46 -1.37 1.25 0.09
CA THR A 46 -1.83 -0.12 0.27
C THR A 46 -0.70 -0.92 0.90
N ALA A 47 -0.93 -1.48 2.09
CA ALA A 47 0.02 -2.36 2.75
C ALA A 47 -0.30 -3.80 2.33
N ASP A 48 0.44 -4.30 1.36
CA ASP A 48 0.13 -5.57 0.71
C ASP A 48 1.07 -6.67 1.21
N GLU A 49 0.86 -7.08 2.44
CA GLU A 49 1.61 -8.13 3.12
C GLU A 49 0.65 -9.03 3.91
N GLU A 50 0.99 -10.29 4.13
CA GLU A 50 0.20 -11.21 4.92
C GLU A 50 0.38 -10.96 6.42
N PHE A 51 -0.28 -9.92 6.93
CA PHE A 51 -0.38 -9.65 8.36
C PHE A 51 -1.80 -9.22 8.74
N HIS A 52 -2.15 -9.42 10.01
CA HIS A 52 -3.42 -8.93 10.56
C HIS A 52 -3.26 -7.46 10.93
N SER A 53 -3.94 -6.59 10.20
CA SER A 53 -3.85 -5.14 10.42
C SER A 53 -4.70 -4.71 11.61
N HIS A 54 -4.17 -3.74 12.37
CA HIS A 54 -4.88 -2.98 13.38
C HIS A 54 -4.83 -1.49 13.03
N LEU A 55 -5.93 -0.78 13.29
CA LEU A 55 -5.92 0.68 13.30
C LEU A 55 -5.59 1.12 14.73
N GLU A 56 -4.49 1.85 14.89
CA GLU A 56 -4.02 2.27 16.21
C GLU A 56 -4.25 3.77 16.43
N TYR A 57 -4.44 4.15 17.69
CA TYR A 57 -4.41 5.52 18.14
C TYR A 57 -3.29 5.68 19.16
N THR A 58 -2.34 6.56 18.89
CA THR A 58 -1.27 6.94 19.81
C THR A 58 -1.60 8.34 20.35
N PRO A 59 -1.80 8.52 21.66
CA PRO A 59 -2.09 9.83 22.23
C PRO A 59 -0.86 10.74 22.24
N ALA A 60 -1.07 12.05 22.13
CA ALA A 60 -0.04 13.03 22.41
C ALA A 60 0.45 12.91 23.87
N ALA A 61 1.75 13.12 24.10
CA ALA A 61 2.34 13.02 25.41
C ALA A 61 3.50 13.99 25.62
N ASP A 62 3.66 14.46 26.88
CA ASP A 62 4.84 15.20 27.35
C ASP A 62 5.82 14.26 28.06
N HIS A 63 7.12 14.44 27.79
CA HIS A 63 8.18 13.57 28.32
C HIS A 63 9.20 14.37 29.11
N GLN A 64 9.83 13.72 30.08
CA GLN A 64 10.82 14.35 30.93
C GLN A 64 12.20 14.43 30.23
N PRO A 65 13.03 15.45 30.54
CA PRO A 65 14.39 15.51 30.04
C PRO A 65 15.19 14.26 30.41
N GLY A 66 15.74 13.58 29.40
CA GLY A 66 16.52 12.34 29.59
C GLY A 66 15.73 11.04 29.39
N ASP A 67 14.41 11.12 29.16
CA ASP A 67 13.61 9.95 28.80
C ASP A 67 14.14 9.28 27.53
N SER A 68 13.93 7.98 27.47
CA SER A 68 14.28 7.15 26.30
C SER A 68 13.11 6.24 25.92
N LEU A 69 12.97 6.02 24.60
CA LEU A 69 11.98 5.10 24.04
C LEU A 69 12.65 3.78 23.69
N GLU A 70 12.06 2.66 24.11
CA GLU A 70 12.48 1.32 23.69
C GLU A 70 11.99 1.04 22.27
N ILE A 71 12.91 0.59 21.40
CA ILE A 71 12.59 0.11 20.07
C ILE A 71 12.50 -1.40 20.10
N THR A 72 11.37 -1.92 19.64
CA THR A 72 11.10 -3.37 19.57
C THR A 72 10.98 -3.82 18.12
N ASP A 73 11.26 -5.09 17.87
CA ASP A 73 10.89 -5.68 16.58
C ASP A 73 9.40 -6.13 16.58
N TRP A 74 8.90 -6.58 15.43
CA TRP A 74 7.53 -7.04 15.25
C TRP A 74 7.14 -8.26 16.12
N ARG A 75 8.11 -8.92 16.80
CA ARG A 75 7.89 -9.96 17.81
C ARG A 75 7.91 -9.41 19.24
N GLY A 76 7.98 -8.09 19.41
CA GLY A 76 8.06 -7.44 20.70
C GLY A 76 9.42 -7.57 21.42
N ARG A 77 10.48 -8.02 20.72
CA ARG A 77 11.82 -8.12 21.31
C ARG A 77 12.50 -6.76 21.28
N VAL A 78 12.99 -6.31 22.43
CA VAL A 78 13.74 -5.06 22.54
C VAL A 78 15.02 -5.14 21.70
N ARG A 79 15.19 -4.16 20.81
CA ARG A 79 16.35 -3.98 19.94
C ARG A 79 17.33 -2.97 20.51
N GLY A 80 16.83 -1.96 21.18
CA GLY A 80 17.62 -0.89 21.77
C GLY A 80 16.75 0.25 22.28
N LYS A 81 17.39 1.38 22.55
CA LYS A 81 16.71 2.60 23.02
C LYS A 81 17.15 3.81 22.19
N ILE A 82 16.25 4.73 21.98
CA ILE A 82 16.51 6.04 21.39
C ILE A 82 16.15 7.13 22.38
N LYS A 83 16.70 8.33 22.19
CA LYS A 83 16.35 9.50 22.97
C LYS A 83 14.91 9.92 22.69
N GLN A 84 14.12 10.15 23.73
CA GLN A 84 12.78 10.69 23.60
C GLN A 84 12.81 12.22 23.43
N VAL A 85 11.85 12.75 22.65
CA VAL A 85 11.63 14.19 22.49
C VAL A 85 10.75 14.72 23.63
N PRO A 86 10.79 16.05 23.94
CA PRO A 86 9.99 16.60 25.04
C PRO A 86 8.48 16.47 24.86
N HIS A 87 8.00 16.40 23.61
CA HIS A 87 6.58 16.28 23.28
C HIS A 87 6.39 15.41 22.05
N THR A 88 5.39 14.51 22.08
CA THR A 88 4.95 13.71 20.94
C THR A 88 3.51 14.04 20.59
N TYR A 89 3.19 14.08 19.28
CA TYR A 89 1.85 14.38 18.74
C TYR A 89 0.97 13.15 18.69
N ALA A 90 -0.34 13.37 18.76
CA ALA A 90 -1.31 12.30 18.58
C ALA A 90 -1.32 11.79 17.13
N VAL A 91 -1.44 10.47 16.97
CA VAL A 91 -1.45 9.78 15.67
C VAL A 91 -2.64 8.84 15.59
N VAL A 92 -3.38 8.90 14.48
CA VAL A 92 -4.45 7.97 14.11
C VAL A 92 -3.99 7.19 12.88
N GLY A 93 -3.69 5.91 13.03
CA GLY A 93 -3.10 5.11 11.97
C GLY A 93 -1.80 5.75 11.46
N LEU A 94 -1.81 6.27 10.23
CA LEU A 94 -0.63 6.90 9.62
C LEU A 94 -0.84 8.40 9.32
N MET A 95 -1.69 9.08 10.11
CA MET A 95 -1.91 10.52 10.08
C MET A 95 -1.85 11.08 11.50
N ASN A 96 -1.11 12.20 11.70
CA ASN A 96 -1.08 12.86 13.00
C ASN A 96 -2.07 14.01 13.12
N GLU A 97 -2.21 14.57 14.33
CA GLU A 97 -3.12 15.68 14.65
C GLU A 97 -2.85 16.99 13.89
N HIS A 98 -1.70 17.13 13.22
CA HIS A 98 -1.33 18.24 12.34
C HIS A 98 -1.58 17.95 10.86
N GLN A 99 -2.34 16.89 10.53
CA GLN A 99 -2.65 16.46 9.17
C GLN A 99 -1.42 15.99 8.38
N LEU A 100 -0.28 15.71 9.04
CA LEU A 100 0.87 15.08 8.42
C LEU A 100 0.57 13.59 8.21
N THR A 101 0.78 13.09 7.00
CA THR A 101 0.56 11.68 6.63
C THR A 101 1.81 11.11 5.99
N ILE A 102 2.12 9.87 6.31
CA ILE A 102 3.22 9.13 5.68
C ILE A 102 2.70 7.76 5.21
N GLY A 103 2.89 7.46 3.93
CA GLY A 103 2.75 6.15 3.33
C GLY A 103 4.10 5.67 2.80
N GLU A 104 4.20 4.42 2.37
CA GLU A 104 5.46 3.88 1.88
C GLU A 104 5.30 2.83 0.77
N THR A 105 6.41 2.49 0.12
CA THR A 105 6.58 1.25 -0.63
C THR A 105 8.02 0.80 -0.52
N THR A 106 8.23 -0.38 0.02
CA THR A 106 9.55 -0.99 0.09
C THR A 106 10.04 -1.37 -1.31
N PHE A 107 11.31 -1.09 -1.62
CA PHE A 107 11.99 -1.61 -2.80
C PHE A 107 13.24 -2.41 -2.40
N ASP A 108 13.59 -3.42 -3.18
CA ASP A 108 14.74 -4.29 -2.82
C ASP A 108 16.05 -3.49 -2.78
N GLY A 109 16.32 -2.78 -3.85
CA GLY A 109 17.59 -2.09 -4.03
C GLY A 109 18.77 -3.07 -4.11
N ARG A 110 19.94 -2.58 -3.70
CA ARG A 110 21.15 -3.40 -3.65
C ARG A 110 21.21 -4.16 -2.33
N GLU A 111 21.24 -5.48 -2.39
CA GLU A 111 21.25 -6.37 -1.23
C GLU A 111 22.45 -6.09 -0.28
N GLU A 112 23.61 -5.78 -0.83
CA GLU A 112 24.82 -5.44 -0.05
C GLU A 112 24.69 -4.15 0.77
N LEU A 113 23.68 -3.34 0.52
CA LEU A 113 23.39 -2.10 1.26
C LEU A 113 22.43 -2.30 2.43
N GLN A 114 21.91 -3.50 2.63
CA GLN A 114 21.14 -3.82 3.83
C GLN A 114 22.03 -3.83 5.07
N ASN A 115 21.54 -3.26 6.17
CA ASN A 115 22.24 -3.25 7.44
C ASN A 115 21.40 -3.89 8.57
N PRO A 116 21.41 -5.21 8.75
CA PRO A 116 20.63 -5.90 9.78
C PRO A 116 20.99 -5.49 11.22
N GLU A 117 22.13 -4.82 11.40
CA GLU A 117 22.62 -4.32 12.71
C GLU A 117 22.04 -2.92 13.03
N GLY A 118 21.43 -2.23 12.08
CA GLY A 118 20.73 -0.97 12.32
C GLY A 118 19.62 -1.13 13.34
N LEU A 119 19.33 -0.08 14.09
CA LEU A 119 18.31 -0.14 15.14
C LEU A 119 16.91 0.00 14.57
N LEU A 120 16.68 0.96 13.65
CA LEU A 120 15.36 1.39 13.20
C LEU A 120 14.94 0.72 11.90
N HIS A 121 13.71 0.25 11.87
CA HIS A 121 13.00 -0.21 10.67
C HIS A 121 12.19 0.94 10.05
N TYR A 122 11.71 0.79 8.82
CA TYR A 122 10.89 1.83 8.19
C TYR A 122 9.59 2.12 8.98
N TRP A 123 8.98 1.11 9.62
CA TRP A 123 7.84 1.31 10.50
C TRP A 123 8.15 2.20 11.70
N ASP A 124 9.31 2.00 12.33
CA ASP A 124 9.77 2.86 13.42
C ASP A 124 9.95 4.31 12.93
N LEU A 125 10.52 4.49 11.73
CA LEU A 125 10.74 5.82 11.15
C LEU A 125 9.44 6.54 10.83
N ILE A 126 8.44 5.85 10.29
CA ILE A 126 7.10 6.42 10.03
C ILE A 126 6.46 6.89 11.33
N GLN A 127 6.35 5.98 12.32
CA GLN A 127 5.72 6.28 13.59
C GLN A 127 6.40 7.44 14.31
N LEU A 128 7.75 7.39 14.42
CA LEU A 128 8.52 8.43 15.08
C LEU A 128 8.46 9.79 14.36
N ALA A 129 8.38 9.78 13.02
CA ALA A 129 8.22 11.02 12.27
C ALA A 129 6.83 11.64 12.47
N LEU A 130 5.77 10.81 12.49
CA LEU A 130 4.42 11.27 12.77
C LEU A 130 4.28 11.83 14.20
N GLU A 131 4.90 11.19 15.18
CA GLU A 131 4.90 11.66 16.57
C GLU A 131 5.73 12.91 16.81
N ARG A 132 6.69 13.26 15.93
CA ARG A 132 7.71 14.30 16.18
C ARG A 132 7.71 15.46 15.21
N ALA A 133 6.94 15.39 14.13
CA ALA A 133 6.90 16.41 13.07
C ALA A 133 5.49 16.93 12.83
N LYS A 134 5.38 18.21 12.44
CA LYS A 134 4.12 18.87 12.04
C LYS A 134 3.98 19.00 10.53
N THR A 135 5.11 18.99 9.82
CA THR A 135 5.15 19.24 8.39
C THR A 135 5.95 18.15 7.66
N ALA A 136 5.73 18.00 6.37
CA ALA A 136 6.46 17.06 5.53
C ALA A 136 7.97 17.26 5.59
N ARG A 137 8.44 18.52 5.64
CA ARG A 137 9.87 18.82 5.76
C ARG A 137 10.46 18.44 7.11
N GLU A 138 9.71 18.67 8.20
CA GLU A 138 10.12 18.23 9.53
C GLU A 138 10.17 16.71 9.60
N ALA A 139 9.19 16.00 8.98
CA ALA A 139 9.21 14.55 8.90
C ALA A 139 10.45 14.00 8.17
N ILE A 140 10.80 14.57 7.02
CA ILE A 140 12.02 14.22 6.28
C ILE A 140 13.25 14.42 7.18
N LYS A 141 13.33 15.54 7.90
CA LYS A 141 14.43 15.83 8.82
C LYS A 141 14.49 14.79 9.96
N VAL A 142 13.36 14.51 10.61
CA VAL A 142 13.29 13.51 11.70
C VAL A 142 13.75 12.13 11.21
N ILE A 143 13.23 11.66 10.06
CA ILE A 143 13.60 10.36 9.47
C ILE A 143 15.11 10.30 9.23
N THR A 144 15.68 11.31 8.59
CA THR A 144 17.09 11.32 8.20
C THR A 144 18.04 11.46 9.38
N GLU A 145 17.69 12.26 10.39
CA GLU A 145 18.46 12.39 11.64
C GLU A 145 18.40 11.07 12.45
N LEU A 146 17.26 10.45 12.56
CA LEU A 146 17.12 9.15 13.26
C LEU A 146 17.96 8.05 12.60
N MET A 147 17.98 8.00 11.26
CA MET A 147 18.85 7.06 10.54
C MET A 147 20.34 7.31 10.79
N ALA A 148 20.76 8.58 10.79
CA ALA A 148 22.13 8.96 11.05
C ALA A 148 22.59 8.60 12.47
N ASP A 149 21.72 8.80 13.46
CA ASP A 149 22.04 8.55 14.87
C ASP A 149 21.99 7.07 15.24
N TYR A 150 20.99 6.33 14.75
CA TYR A 150 20.66 4.98 15.23
C TYR A 150 20.79 3.86 14.18
N GLY A 151 20.99 4.22 12.92
CA GLY A 151 21.10 3.27 11.80
C GLY A 151 19.77 2.70 11.35
N TYR A 152 19.70 2.38 10.05
CA TYR A 152 18.53 1.83 9.37
C TYR A 152 18.77 0.36 9.01
N ARG A 153 17.80 -0.53 9.26
CA ARG A 153 17.98 -2.00 9.18
C ARG A 153 17.18 -2.73 8.10
N SER A 154 16.39 -2.03 7.32
CA SER A 154 15.59 -2.68 6.26
C SER A 154 16.24 -2.52 4.86
N THR A 155 15.53 -2.93 3.82
CA THR A 155 15.90 -2.72 2.40
C THR A 155 15.69 -1.27 1.98
N GLY A 156 15.76 -0.97 0.69
CA GLY A 156 15.43 0.38 0.20
C GLY A 156 13.96 0.72 0.41
N GLU A 157 13.67 2.02 0.61
CA GLU A 157 12.35 2.51 0.96
C GLU A 157 11.98 3.78 0.21
N SER A 158 10.73 3.86 -0.25
CA SER A 158 10.13 5.06 -0.82
C SER A 158 8.99 5.55 0.07
N PHE A 159 9.18 6.67 0.77
CA PHE A 159 8.12 7.30 1.56
C PHE A 159 7.33 8.32 0.75
N SER A 160 6.01 8.26 0.86
CA SER A 160 5.06 9.29 0.45
C SER A 160 4.73 10.16 1.65
N ILE A 161 5.17 11.41 1.68
CA ILE A 161 4.99 12.31 2.80
C ILE A 161 4.14 13.50 2.37
N GLY A 162 3.00 13.72 3.02
CA GLY A 162 2.09 14.82 2.71
C GLY A 162 1.67 15.59 3.95
N ASP A 163 1.59 16.92 3.80
CA ASP A 163 0.98 17.80 4.79
C ASP A 163 -0.06 18.71 4.12
N ILE A 164 -0.58 19.70 4.83
CA ILE A 164 -1.58 20.65 4.30
C ILE A 164 -1.10 21.53 3.13
N LYS A 165 0.18 21.48 2.77
CA LYS A 165 0.81 22.36 1.77
C LYS A 165 1.54 21.61 0.67
N GLU A 166 2.28 20.57 1.04
CA GLU A 166 3.27 19.93 0.18
C GLU A 166 3.11 18.40 0.18
N ALA A 167 3.50 17.79 -0.95
CA ALA A 167 3.68 16.35 -1.08
C ALA A 167 5.11 16.05 -1.52
N TRP A 168 5.76 15.08 -0.89
CA TRP A 168 7.15 14.69 -1.11
C TRP A 168 7.28 13.19 -1.32
N ILE A 169 8.23 12.80 -2.16
CA ILE A 169 8.75 11.43 -2.21
C ILE A 169 10.15 11.48 -1.61
N LEU A 170 10.40 10.64 -0.60
CA LEU A 170 11.72 10.38 -0.04
C LEU A 170 12.11 8.95 -0.37
N GLU A 171 13.17 8.77 -1.16
CA GLU A 171 13.76 7.45 -1.43
C GLU A 171 15.07 7.30 -0.69
N MET A 172 15.26 6.15 -0.05
CA MET A 172 16.44 5.89 0.77
C MET A 172 16.85 4.42 0.75
N ILE A 173 18.12 4.17 1.03
CA ILE A 173 18.69 2.82 1.21
C ILE A 173 19.80 2.87 2.25
N GLY A 174 20.01 1.78 2.98
CA GLY A 174 21.06 1.69 3.99
C GLY A 174 22.48 1.79 3.43
N PRO A 175 23.48 1.95 4.29
CA PRO A 175 24.88 2.08 3.91
C PRO A 175 25.62 0.74 3.80
N GLY A 176 24.93 -0.38 4.05
CA GLY A 176 25.51 -1.71 4.18
C GLY A 176 25.89 -2.05 5.63
N LYS A 177 26.25 -3.30 5.85
CA LYS A 177 26.52 -3.88 7.16
C LYS A 177 27.52 -3.06 8.00
N GLY A 178 27.14 -2.76 9.24
CA GLY A 178 27.96 -2.00 10.20
C GLY A 178 28.05 -0.49 9.94
N GLY A 179 27.43 0.01 8.84
CA GLY A 179 27.35 1.45 8.56
C GLY A 179 26.24 2.12 9.36
N LYS A 180 26.35 3.45 9.53
CA LYS A 180 25.28 4.31 10.06
C LYS A 180 24.76 5.25 8.98
N GLY A 181 23.54 5.71 9.16
CA GLY A 181 22.88 6.58 8.19
C GLY A 181 22.19 5.82 7.07
N ALA A 182 21.96 6.51 6.00
CA ALA A 182 21.40 6.01 4.74
C ALA A 182 21.78 6.96 3.60
N GLU A 183 21.80 6.44 2.37
CA GLU A 183 21.82 7.27 1.17
C GLU A 183 20.38 7.57 0.77
N TRP A 184 20.07 8.86 0.63
CA TRP A 184 18.68 9.26 0.39
C TRP A 184 18.56 10.53 -0.45
N VAL A 185 17.41 10.66 -1.10
CA VAL A 185 16.98 11.86 -1.81
C VAL A 185 15.48 12.07 -1.62
N ALA A 186 15.07 13.31 -1.34
CA ALA A 186 13.67 13.69 -1.23
C ALA A 186 13.34 14.77 -2.28
N LEU A 187 12.26 14.55 -3.03
CA LEU A 187 11.78 15.50 -4.02
C LEU A 187 10.36 15.96 -3.71
N ARG A 188 10.15 17.27 -3.71
CA ARG A 188 8.83 17.87 -3.64
C ARG A 188 8.11 17.73 -4.97
N ILE A 189 6.91 17.19 -4.96
CA ILE A 189 6.07 17.13 -6.16
C ILE A 189 5.58 18.53 -6.51
N PRO A 190 5.74 18.99 -7.76
CA PRO A 190 5.22 20.28 -8.19
C PRO A 190 3.70 20.37 -7.99
N ASP A 191 3.21 21.53 -7.57
CA ASP A 191 1.76 21.72 -7.41
C ASP A 191 1.02 21.58 -8.74
N GLY A 192 -0.15 20.95 -8.71
CA GLY A 192 -0.92 20.56 -9.90
C GLY A 192 -0.54 19.22 -10.52
N TYR A 193 0.36 18.46 -9.86
CA TYR A 193 0.82 17.15 -10.34
C TYR A 193 0.47 16.03 -9.36
N ILE A 194 0.44 14.83 -9.88
CA ILE A 194 0.37 13.57 -9.12
C ILE A 194 1.64 12.76 -9.35
N SER A 195 2.00 11.95 -8.35
CA SER A 195 3.08 10.97 -8.45
C SER A 195 2.66 9.65 -7.86
N CYS A 196 3.23 8.56 -8.36
CA CYS A 196 2.95 7.22 -7.89
C CYS A 196 4.24 6.42 -7.83
N HIS A 197 4.37 5.56 -6.81
CA HIS A 197 5.43 4.56 -6.73
C HIS A 197 4.88 3.23 -6.20
N ALA A 198 5.58 2.16 -6.51
CA ALA A 198 5.15 0.80 -6.24
C ALA A 198 6.34 -0.16 -6.23
N ASN A 199 7.02 -0.28 -5.10
CA ASN A 199 8.14 -1.22 -4.84
C ASN A 199 9.31 -1.12 -5.82
N LYS A 200 9.62 0.10 -6.25
CA LYS A 200 10.80 0.39 -7.06
C LYS A 200 11.19 1.84 -6.88
N SER A 201 12.48 2.11 -6.67
CA SER A 201 12.99 3.47 -6.69
C SER A 201 12.75 4.12 -8.06
N ARG A 202 12.27 5.35 -8.10
CA ARG A 202 11.90 6.07 -9.32
C ARG A 202 12.58 7.41 -9.48
N ILE A 203 13.20 7.95 -8.42
CA ILE A 203 13.94 9.20 -8.51
C ILE A 203 15.18 8.99 -9.38
N GLY A 204 15.18 9.61 -10.54
CA GLY A 204 16.33 9.63 -11.45
C GLY A 204 17.28 10.76 -11.12
N GLU A 205 17.45 11.71 -12.06
CA GLU A 205 18.19 12.94 -11.84
C GLU A 205 17.44 13.87 -10.89
N PHE A 206 18.17 14.63 -10.08
CA PHE A 206 17.61 15.59 -9.15
C PHE A 206 18.48 16.85 -9.04
N PRO A 207 17.89 18.01 -8.70
CA PRO A 207 18.62 19.26 -8.64
C PRO A 207 19.47 19.37 -7.38
N LEU A 208 20.79 19.51 -7.52
CA LEU A 208 21.73 19.65 -6.40
C LEU A 208 21.75 21.05 -5.74
N LYS A 209 21.10 22.05 -6.33
CA LYS A 209 21.13 23.46 -5.87
C LYS A 209 19.74 24.04 -5.66
N ASP A 210 18.77 23.21 -5.32
CA ASP A 210 17.39 23.63 -5.08
C ASP A 210 16.85 23.08 -3.74
N PRO A 211 17.32 23.60 -2.59
CA PRO A 211 16.88 23.10 -1.28
C PRO A 211 15.39 23.35 -0.99
N LYS A 212 14.73 24.15 -1.82
CA LYS A 212 13.29 24.34 -1.75
C LYS A 212 12.53 23.10 -2.24
N ASN A 213 13.05 22.40 -3.24
CA ASN A 213 12.35 21.30 -3.90
C ASN A 213 13.10 19.97 -3.85
N CYS A 214 14.35 19.96 -3.38
CA CYS A 214 15.19 18.77 -3.29
C CYS A 214 16.06 18.80 -2.03
N LEU A 215 16.00 17.71 -1.27
CA LEU A 215 16.86 17.44 -0.13
C LEU A 215 17.55 16.08 -0.38
N TYR A 216 18.80 15.91 0.08
CA TYR A 216 19.54 14.67 -0.15
C TYR A 216 20.70 14.52 0.85
N SER A 217 21.19 13.27 1.05
CA SER A 217 22.38 13.02 1.85
C SER A 217 23.63 13.58 1.16
N GLU A 218 24.51 14.24 1.91
CA GLU A 218 25.69 14.95 1.37
C GLU A 218 26.57 14.02 0.51
N ASN A 219 26.65 12.76 0.88
CA ASN A 219 27.49 11.73 0.24
C ASN A 219 26.76 10.87 -0.81
N VAL A 220 25.47 11.15 -1.13
CA VAL A 220 24.67 10.31 -2.04
C VAL A 220 25.34 10.01 -3.39
N ILE A 221 26.12 10.94 -3.94
CA ILE A 221 26.84 10.73 -5.20
C ILE A 221 28.22 10.12 -4.95
N SER A 222 28.98 10.64 -3.97
CA SER A 222 30.33 10.16 -3.67
C SER A 222 30.35 8.72 -3.19
N PHE A 223 29.37 8.32 -2.40
CA PHE A 223 29.20 6.94 -1.97
C PHE A 223 28.94 6.00 -3.17
N ALA A 224 28.08 6.40 -4.11
CA ALA A 224 27.85 5.62 -5.33
C ALA A 224 29.12 5.47 -6.19
N VAL A 225 29.95 6.52 -6.24
CA VAL A 225 31.26 6.45 -6.93
C VAL A 225 32.20 5.50 -6.20
N GLU A 226 32.33 5.62 -4.89
CA GLU A 226 33.17 4.74 -4.05
C GLU A 226 32.79 3.26 -4.21
N LYS A 227 31.51 2.96 -4.23
CA LYS A 227 30.98 1.59 -4.42
C LYS A 227 31.03 1.10 -5.87
N GLY A 228 31.40 1.95 -6.83
CA GLY A 228 31.40 1.59 -8.24
C GLY A 228 29.99 1.52 -8.88
N TYR A 229 28.99 2.11 -8.26
CA TYR A 229 27.61 2.14 -8.78
C TYR A 229 27.40 3.24 -9.81
N TYR A 230 28.30 4.24 -9.80
CA TYR A 230 28.30 5.36 -10.74
C TYR A 230 29.73 5.73 -11.13
N ASP A 231 29.96 5.92 -12.44
CA ASP A 231 31.22 6.45 -12.96
C ASP A 231 31.01 7.88 -13.49
N PRO A 232 31.56 8.91 -12.84
CA PRO A 232 31.47 10.30 -13.32
C PRO A 232 32.11 10.54 -14.69
N LYS A 233 33.01 9.64 -15.14
CA LYS A 233 33.68 9.71 -16.45
C LYS A 233 32.85 9.08 -17.58
N SER A 234 31.75 8.42 -17.25
CA SER A 234 30.86 7.77 -18.24
C SER A 234 30.14 8.73 -19.18
N GLY A 235 30.14 10.03 -18.89
CA GLY A 235 29.36 11.04 -19.60
C GLY A 235 27.87 11.02 -19.30
N LYS A 236 27.41 10.14 -18.41
CA LYS A 236 26.01 10.07 -17.96
C LYS A 236 25.81 10.89 -16.68
N HIS A 237 24.64 11.48 -16.52
CA HIS A 237 24.25 12.12 -15.26
C HIS A 237 23.97 11.07 -14.18
N PHE A 238 24.22 11.44 -12.92
CA PHE A 238 23.88 10.60 -11.77
C PHE A 238 22.36 10.48 -11.66
N ARG A 239 21.90 9.25 -11.45
CA ARG A 239 20.48 8.92 -11.22
C ARG A 239 20.39 8.01 -10.02
N PHE A 240 19.61 8.45 -8.99
CA PHE A 240 19.50 7.71 -7.72
C PHE A 240 19.01 6.27 -7.95
N CYS A 241 17.90 6.10 -8.66
CA CYS A 241 17.33 4.77 -8.92
C CYS A 241 18.29 3.83 -9.67
N ASP A 242 19.06 4.34 -10.62
CA ASP A 242 20.00 3.50 -11.39
C ASP A 242 21.20 3.07 -10.53
N ALA A 243 21.67 3.95 -9.62
CA ALA A 243 22.76 3.66 -8.71
C ALA A 243 22.36 2.68 -7.60
N TYR A 244 21.21 2.89 -6.97
CA TYR A 244 20.83 2.22 -5.73
C TYR A 244 19.76 1.14 -5.88
N CYS A 245 18.96 1.19 -6.95
CA CYS A 245 17.93 0.20 -7.27
C CYS A 245 17.90 -0.08 -8.78
N PRO A 246 18.97 -0.69 -9.34
CA PRO A 246 19.01 -0.97 -10.77
C PRO A 246 17.83 -1.85 -11.18
N ALA A 247 17.10 -1.41 -12.19
CA ALA A 247 15.87 -2.06 -12.62
C ALA A 247 16.17 -3.35 -13.40
N ASP A 248 15.58 -4.45 -12.97
CA ASP A 248 15.47 -5.69 -13.73
C ASP A 248 14.10 -5.81 -14.43
N ALA A 249 13.94 -6.83 -15.29
CA ALA A 249 12.73 -7.05 -16.06
C ALA A 249 11.51 -7.40 -15.16
N LYS A 250 11.73 -8.18 -14.09
CA LYS A 250 10.70 -8.59 -13.15
C LYS A 250 10.17 -7.39 -12.35
N ASN A 251 11.08 -6.58 -11.80
CA ASN A 251 10.72 -5.40 -11.03
C ASN A 251 9.99 -4.37 -11.90
N LYS A 252 10.42 -4.15 -13.16
CA LYS A 252 9.69 -3.31 -14.10
C LYS A 252 8.25 -3.80 -14.29
N ARG A 253 8.08 -5.09 -14.55
CA ARG A 253 6.76 -5.67 -14.78
C ARG A 253 5.85 -5.57 -13.56
N LEU A 254 6.34 -5.90 -12.38
CA LEU A 254 5.51 -5.92 -11.17
C LEU A 254 5.24 -4.51 -10.61
N ALA A 255 6.22 -3.61 -10.67
CA ALA A 255 6.14 -2.26 -10.12
C ALA A 255 5.58 -1.25 -11.11
N ASP A 256 6.23 -1.09 -12.28
CA ASP A 256 5.89 -0.02 -13.21
C ASP A 256 4.57 -0.22 -13.94
N THR A 257 4.00 -1.44 -14.00
CA THR A 257 2.65 -1.68 -14.51
C THR A 257 1.61 -0.96 -13.65
N ARG A 258 1.77 -0.94 -12.32
CA ARG A 258 0.87 -0.20 -11.40
C ARG A 258 0.97 1.32 -11.60
N VAL A 259 2.17 1.83 -11.76
CA VAL A 259 2.42 3.24 -12.08
C VAL A 259 1.79 3.61 -13.43
N TRP A 260 2.01 2.79 -14.46
CA TRP A 260 1.40 2.98 -15.76
C TRP A 260 -0.12 3.03 -15.67
N SER A 261 -0.71 2.12 -14.90
CA SER A 261 -2.16 2.04 -14.79
C SER A 261 -2.77 3.26 -14.10
N ILE A 262 -2.19 3.74 -13.01
CA ILE A 262 -2.62 5.00 -12.39
C ILE A 262 -2.49 6.16 -13.36
N PHE A 263 -1.35 6.27 -14.05
CA PHE A 263 -1.10 7.39 -14.96
C PHE A 263 -2.01 7.38 -16.19
N ARG A 264 -2.28 6.21 -16.80
CA ARG A 264 -3.20 6.10 -17.93
C ARG A 264 -4.64 6.44 -17.55
N LYS A 265 -5.08 6.11 -16.33
CA LYS A 265 -6.42 6.43 -15.83
C LYS A 265 -6.55 7.93 -15.45
N ALA A 266 -5.52 8.50 -14.81
CA ALA A 266 -5.52 9.89 -14.39
C ALA A 266 -5.28 10.88 -15.56
N ALA A 267 -4.56 10.47 -16.60
CA ALA A 267 -4.24 11.30 -17.76
C ALA A 267 -4.33 10.50 -19.07
N PRO A 268 -5.54 10.06 -19.47
CA PRO A 268 -5.75 9.27 -20.69
C PRO A 268 -5.30 10.00 -21.96
N SER A 269 -5.32 11.34 -22.00
CA SER A 269 -4.84 12.13 -23.13
C SER A 269 -3.37 11.94 -23.45
N LYS A 270 -2.57 11.49 -22.47
CA LYS A 270 -1.12 11.27 -22.62
C LYS A 270 -0.78 9.93 -23.29
N ASN A 271 -1.73 9.03 -23.37
CA ASN A 271 -1.61 7.72 -24.05
C ASN A 271 -0.30 6.98 -23.70
N PHE A 272 -0.02 6.78 -22.40
CA PHE A 272 1.18 6.10 -21.95
C PHE A 272 1.31 4.69 -22.51
N SER A 273 2.40 4.42 -23.27
CA SER A 273 2.69 3.07 -23.76
C SER A 273 3.02 2.11 -22.62
N PRO A 274 2.59 0.84 -22.70
CA PRO A 274 3.00 -0.21 -21.79
C PRO A 274 4.45 -0.70 -22.04
N ASP A 275 5.12 -0.27 -23.11
CA ASP A 275 6.38 -0.82 -23.58
C ASP A 275 7.48 -0.83 -22.51
N TYR A 276 7.54 0.21 -21.67
CA TYR A 276 8.58 0.29 -20.65
C TYR A 276 8.46 -0.85 -19.60
N HIS A 277 7.27 -1.05 -19.03
CA HIS A 277 7.09 -2.11 -18.03
C HIS A 277 7.08 -3.50 -18.67
N ARG A 278 6.89 -3.60 -19.97
CA ARG A 278 7.03 -4.85 -20.73
C ARG A 278 8.48 -5.16 -21.12
N GLY A 279 9.42 -4.25 -20.82
CA GLY A 279 10.83 -4.45 -21.12
C GLY A 279 11.19 -4.34 -22.59
N ILE A 280 10.37 -3.66 -23.38
CA ILE A 280 10.63 -3.43 -24.81
C ILE A 280 11.86 -2.53 -24.93
N GLU A 281 12.82 -2.94 -25.74
CA GLU A 281 14.07 -2.23 -25.97
C GLU A 281 13.81 -0.81 -26.48
N GLY A 282 14.53 0.18 -25.93
CA GLY A 282 14.39 1.58 -26.28
C GLY A 282 13.25 2.32 -25.55
N ALA A 283 12.36 1.62 -24.85
CA ALA A 283 11.33 2.27 -24.05
C ALA A 283 11.92 2.90 -22.77
N GLY A 284 11.65 4.20 -22.57
CA GLY A 284 12.10 4.95 -21.39
C GLY A 284 11.14 4.84 -20.21
N PRO A 285 11.62 5.15 -18.96
CA PRO A 285 10.81 5.11 -17.75
C PRO A 285 9.67 6.13 -17.79
N TYR A 286 8.56 5.81 -17.07
CA TYR A 286 7.49 6.78 -16.86
C TYR A 286 7.99 7.98 -16.07
N PRO A 287 7.48 9.21 -16.36
CA PRO A 287 7.82 10.40 -15.58
C PRO A 287 7.59 10.16 -14.08
N LEU A 288 8.39 10.80 -13.21
CA LEU A 288 8.21 10.69 -11.76
C LEU A 288 6.85 11.24 -11.32
N TRP A 289 6.37 12.31 -12.00
CA TRP A 289 5.05 12.91 -11.80
C TRP A 289 4.42 13.31 -13.12
N ILE A 290 3.10 13.40 -13.12
CA ILE A 290 2.30 13.86 -14.27
C ILE A 290 1.24 14.86 -13.84
N LYS A 291 0.82 15.72 -14.77
CA LYS A 291 -0.40 16.50 -14.60
C LYS A 291 -1.59 15.65 -15.03
N PRO A 292 -2.59 15.40 -14.16
CA PRO A 292 -3.80 14.68 -14.54
C PRO A 292 -4.64 15.50 -15.52
N ASP A 293 -5.47 14.86 -16.32
CA ASP A 293 -6.33 15.54 -17.30
C ASP A 293 -7.45 16.34 -16.63
N LYS A 294 -7.90 15.89 -15.47
CA LYS A 294 -8.82 16.59 -14.57
C LYS A 294 -8.29 16.57 -13.15
N LYS A 295 -8.72 17.50 -12.33
CA LYS A 295 -8.49 17.43 -10.89
C LYS A 295 -9.18 16.20 -10.32
N LEU A 296 -8.52 15.52 -9.39
CA LEU A 296 -9.00 14.28 -8.79
C LEU A 296 -9.79 14.59 -7.51
N SER A 297 -11.01 14.06 -7.42
CA SER A 297 -11.74 13.95 -6.16
C SER A 297 -11.19 12.80 -5.32
N VAL A 298 -11.52 12.76 -4.02
CA VAL A 298 -11.17 11.61 -3.18
C VAL A 298 -11.81 10.32 -3.70
N LYS A 299 -13.00 10.41 -4.30
CA LYS A 299 -13.67 9.27 -4.95
C LYS A 299 -12.88 8.77 -6.18
N ASP A 300 -12.34 9.66 -7.01
CA ASP A 300 -11.47 9.24 -8.12
C ASP A 300 -10.25 8.49 -7.59
N VAL A 301 -9.69 8.91 -6.44
CA VAL A 301 -8.56 8.23 -5.81
C VAL A 301 -8.96 6.85 -5.27
N PHE A 302 -10.16 6.69 -4.65
CA PHE A 302 -10.68 5.36 -4.29
C PHE A 302 -10.68 4.43 -5.49
N ASP A 303 -11.19 4.90 -6.63
CA ASP A 303 -11.30 4.09 -7.85
C ASP A 303 -9.92 3.76 -8.46
N LEU A 304 -8.94 4.66 -8.36
CA LEU A 304 -7.56 4.37 -8.78
C LEU A 304 -6.89 3.28 -7.93
N MET A 305 -7.21 3.20 -6.63
CA MET A 305 -6.66 2.19 -5.73
C MET A 305 -7.35 0.81 -5.85
N ARG A 306 -8.35 0.68 -6.72
CA ARG A 306 -9.15 -0.53 -6.97
C ARG A 306 -8.89 -1.16 -8.33
N ASP A 307 -7.75 -0.95 -8.93
CA ASP A 307 -7.48 -1.31 -10.33
C ASP A 307 -6.93 -2.73 -10.49
N HIS A 308 -7.50 -3.48 -11.45
CA HIS A 308 -7.02 -4.78 -11.93
C HIS A 308 -6.67 -4.74 -13.43
N TYR A 309 -6.33 -3.55 -13.94
CA TYR A 309 -6.00 -3.29 -15.35
C TYR A 309 -7.17 -3.47 -16.31
N GLU A 310 -8.40 -3.31 -15.83
CA GLU A 310 -9.61 -3.49 -16.64
C GLU A 310 -9.57 -2.65 -17.91
N GLY A 311 -10.07 -3.25 -19.00
CA GLY A 311 -10.10 -2.64 -20.32
C GLY A 311 -8.75 -2.54 -21.04
N THR A 312 -7.72 -3.24 -20.56
CA THR A 312 -6.40 -3.33 -21.19
C THR A 312 -6.08 -4.76 -21.61
N PRO A 313 -5.00 -4.99 -22.39
CA PRO A 313 -4.52 -6.33 -22.66
C PRO A 313 -4.06 -7.12 -21.40
N TYR A 314 -3.96 -6.45 -20.25
CA TYR A 314 -3.52 -7.02 -18.97
C TYR A 314 -4.67 -7.17 -17.97
N ASP A 315 -5.91 -7.08 -18.44
CA ASP A 315 -7.14 -7.17 -17.65
C ASP A 315 -7.22 -8.53 -16.93
N LEU A 316 -7.02 -8.51 -15.61
CA LEU A 316 -7.00 -9.72 -14.80
C LEU A 316 -8.37 -10.37 -14.61
N THR A 317 -9.44 -9.70 -15.01
CA THR A 317 -10.81 -10.26 -15.01
C THR A 317 -11.12 -11.09 -16.25
N LYS A 318 -10.18 -11.19 -17.19
CA LYS A 318 -10.33 -11.85 -18.47
C LYS A 318 -9.36 -13.03 -18.62
N GLY A 319 -9.65 -13.88 -19.58
CA GLY A 319 -8.81 -15.04 -19.88
C GLY A 319 -9.16 -16.29 -19.06
N ILE A 320 -8.49 -17.40 -19.38
CA ILE A 320 -8.71 -18.69 -18.71
C ILE A 320 -8.25 -18.65 -17.25
N ASP A 321 -7.25 -17.84 -16.95
CA ASP A 321 -6.67 -17.66 -15.63
C ASP A 321 -7.56 -16.87 -14.66
N ALA A 322 -8.55 -16.14 -15.17
CA ALA A 322 -9.61 -15.51 -14.36
C ALA A 322 -10.73 -16.50 -13.94
N GLY A 323 -10.65 -17.72 -14.40
CA GLY A 323 -11.67 -18.74 -14.14
C GLY A 323 -13.04 -18.42 -14.77
N PRO A 324 -14.06 -19.23 -14.46
CA PRO A 324 -15.39 -19.08 -15.06
C PRO A 324 -16.08 -17.77 -14.68
N TYR A 325 -15.71 -17.18 -13.56
CA TYR A 325 -16.40 -16.03 -13.00
C TYR A 325 -15.58 -14.73 -13.02
N GLY A 326 -14.52 -14.66 -13.84
CA GLY A 326 -13.76 -13.44 -14.03
C GLY A 326 -13.08 -12.92 -12.76
N ASN A 327 -12.55 -13.82 -11.93
CA ASN A 327 -11.87 -13.47 -10.69
C ASN A 327 -10.46 -12.88 -10.99
N PRO A 328 -10.15 -11.64 -10.60
CA PRO A 328 -8.84 -11.04 -10.82
C PRO A 328 -7.76 -11.57 -9.88
N ASN A 329 -8.15 -12.25 -8.78
CA ASN A 329 -7.24 -12.71 -7.75
C ASN A 329 -6.42 -13.91 -8.23
N ARG A 330 -5.11 -13.86 -7.96
CA ARG A 330 -4.19 -14.95 -8.29
C ARG A 330 -3.54 -15.47 -7.01
N SER A 331 -3.52 -16.80 -6.88
CA SER A 331 -2.79 -17.45 -5.78
C SER A 331 -1.30 -17.20 -5.90
N ARG A 332 -0.63 -17.04 -4.77
CA ARG A 332 0.83 -16.91 -4.71
C ARG A 332 1.51 -18.29 -4.75
N PRO A 333 2.72 -18.37 -5.32
CA PRO A 333 3.49 -17.29 -5.95
C PRO A 333 2.90 -16.84 -7.29
N ILE A 334 3.01 -15.54 -7.60
CA ILE A 334 2.53 -14.99 -8.89
C ILE A 334 3.52 -15.18 -10.03
N THR A 335 4.67 -15.76 -9.76
CA THR A 335 5.67 -16.18 -10.77
C THR A 335 5.89 -17.68 -10.67
N TRP A 336 6.13 -18.33 -11.82
CA TRP A 336 6.36 -19.78 -11.89
C TRP A 336 7.27 -20.13 -13.06
N THR A 337 7.82 -21.33 -13.06
CA THR A 337 8.69 -21.83 -14.12
C THR A 337 8.07 -23.05 -14.80
N VAL A 338 8.01 -23.05 -16.14
CA VAL A 338 7.64 -24.18 -16.98
C VAL A 338 8.67 -24.32 -18.08
N ASP A 339 9.17 -25.54 -18.31
CA ASP A 339 10.19 -25.86 -19.32
C ASP A 339 11.42 -24.94 -19.26
N SER A 340 11.87 -24.61 -18.03
CA SER A 340 12.99 -23.72 -17.73
C SER A 340 12.79 -22.26 -18.14
N VAL A 341 11.56 -21.86 -18.48
CA VAL A 341 11.18 -20.47 -18.75
C VAL A 341 10.38 -19.92 -17.58
N GLU A 342 10.78 -18.75 -17.09
CA GLU A 342 10.07 -18.04 -16.02
C GLU A 342 8.88 -17.26 -16.61
N TYR A 343 7.73 -17.41 -15.96
CA TYR A 343 6.47 -16.73 -16.27
C TYR A 343 5.95 -16.00 -15.03
N GLY A 344 5.00 -15.09 -15.21
CA GLY A 344 4.32 -14.44 -14.10
C GLY A 344 3.04 -13.75 -14.54
N TRP A 345 2.06 -13.68 -13.63
CA TRP A 345 0.91 -12.81 -13.78
C TRP A 345 1.29 -11.35 -13.52
N GLU A 346 0.43 -10.46 -13.96
CA GLU A 346 0.49 -9.06 -13.56
C GLU A 346 0.18 -8.96 -12.06
N ARG A 347 0.76 -7.95 -11.42
CA ARG A 347 0.44 -7.59 -10.05
C ARG A 347 -0.47 -6.38 -10.04
N PRO A 348 -1.74 -6.52 -9.65
CA PRO A 348 -2.68 -5.40 -9.62
C PRO A 348 -2.42 -4.45 -8.46
N ILE A 349 -3.09 -3.30 -8.46
CA ILE A 349 -3.11 -2.36 -7.35
C ILE A 349 -3.98 -2.92 -6.22
N SER A 350 -5.20 -3.37 -6.55
CA SER A 350 -6.05 -4.12 -5.62
C SER A 350 -5.65 -5.59 -5.61
N THR A 351 -5.42 -6.16 -4.45
CA THR A 351 -4.95 -7.54 -4.29
C THR A 351 -5.48 -8.13 -2.99
N PRO A 352 -5.77 -9.45 -2.95
CA PRO A 352 -6.24 -10.11 -1.73
C PRO A 352 -5.22 -10.14 -0.59
N GLN A 353 -3.96 -9.79 -0.83
CA GLN A 353 -2.93 -9.67 0.20
C GLN A 353 -2.86 -8.28 0.85
N THR A 354 -3.71 -7.34 0.46
CA THR A 354 -3.78 -6.04 1.12
C THR A 354 -4.26 -6.23 2.56
N ALA A 355 -3.44 -5.93 3.55
CA ALA A 355 -3.84 -5.98 4.95
C ALA A 355 -4.70 -4.78 5.34
N PHE A 356 -4.31 -3.59 4.85
CA PHE A 356 -5.09 -2.35 4.93
C PHE A 356 -4.71 -1.39 3.80
N SER A 357 -5.56 -0.43 3.58
CA SER A 357 -5.33 0.68 2.65
C SER A 357 -5.87 1.97 3.23
N PHE A 358 -5.25 3.10 2.90
CA PHE A 358 -5.83 4.39 3.21
C PHE A 358 -5.66 5.42 2.08
N ILE A 359 -6.52 6.42 2.10
CA ILE A 359 -6.36 7.69 1.42
C ILE A 359 -6.46 8.80 2.47
N SER A 360 -5.44 9.66 2.56
CA SER A 360 -5.52 10.84 3.42
C SER A 360 -6.05 12.06 2.66
N GLN A 361 -6.77 12.93 3.37
CA GLN A 361 -7.05 14.30 2.93
C GLN A 361 -6.48 15.26 3.97
N SER A 362 -5.50 16.08 3.55
CA SER A 362 -4.93 17.15 4.38
C SER A 362 -5.37 18.50 3.81
N ARG A 363 -6.17 19.26 4.58
CA ARG A 363 -6.96 20.40 4.10
C ARG A 363 -6.61 21.67 4.86
N SER A 364 -5.89 22.58 4.21
CA SER A 364 -5.34 23.80 4.81
C SER A 364 -6.36 24.88 5.17
N TRP A 365 -7.63 24.75 4.74
CA TRP A 365 -8.70 25.72 5.01
C TRP A 365 -9.56 25.35 6.23
N LEU A 366 -9.27 24.26 6.86
CA LEU A 366 -9.92 23.80 8.08
C LEU A 366 -8.93 23.75 9.24
N PRO A 367 -9.39 23.91 10.49
CA PRO A 367 -8.57 23.60 11.66
C PRO A 367 -8.04 22.17 11.61
N ASP A 368 -6.83 21.93 12.12
CA ASP A 368 -6.14 20.66 11.97
C ASP A 368 -6.99 19.45 12.36
N HIS A 369 -7.62 19.45 13.53
CA HIS A 369 -8.44 18.35 14.02
C HIS A 369 -9.64 17.98 13.11
N ILE A 370 -10.10 18.91 12.27
CA ILE A 370 -11.19 18.71 11.31
C ILE A 370 -10.65 18.49 9.91
N GLY A 371 -9.55 19.17 9.59
CA GLY A 371 -8.96 19.20 8.25
C GLY A 371 -8.36 17.88 7.80
N GLY A 372 -7.78 17.11 8.73
CA GLY A 372 -7.19 15.81 8.46
C GLY A 372 -8.25 14.69 8.50
N VAL A 373 -8.39 13.95 7.40
CA VAL A 373 -9.23 12.75 7.33
C VAL A 373 -8.43 11.60 6.74
N LEU A 374 -8.39 10.50 7.46
CA LEU A 374 -7.85 9.23 7.02
C LEU A 374 -9.02 8.34 6.59
N TRP A 375 -9.22 8.17 5.28
CA TRP A 375 -10.13 7.20 4.72
C TRP A 375 -9.47 5.83 4.76
N TYR A 376 -9.88 5.00 5.70
CA TYR A 376 -9.22 3.74 6.02
C TYR A 376 -10.07 2.55 5.59
N GLY A 377 -9.47 1.61 4.88
CA GLY A 377 -10.06 0.34 4.46
C GLY A 377 -9.24 -0.84 4.95
N LEU A 378 -9.91 -1.93 5.27
CA LEU A 378 -9.29 -3.20 5.64
C LEU A 378 -9.42 -4.17 4.48
N ASP A 379 -8.41 -5.04 4.31
CA ASP A 379 -8.40 -6.10 3.30
C ASP A 379 -8.39 -5.58 1.85
N ASP A 380 -8.71 -6.42 0.87
CA ASP A 380 -8.73 -6.12 -0.56
C ASP A 380 -9.58 -4.88 -0.90
N THR A 381 -8.96 -3.87 -1.47
CA THR A 381 -9.60 -2.58 -1.75
C THR A 381 -10.82 -2.65 -2.67
N TYR A 382 -10.90 -3.68 -3.54
CA TYR A 382 -11.99 -3.86 -4.48
C TYR A 382 -13.27 -4.38 -3.83
N THR A 383 -13.12 -5.17 -2.79
CA THR A 383 -14.19 -5.82 -2.02
C THR A 383 -14.34 -5.27 -0.60
N SER A 384 -13.72 -4.13 -0.31
CA SER A 384 -13.77 -3.39 0.95
C SER A 384 -14.33 -1.99 0.75
N CYS A 385 -14.47 -1.20 1.81
CA CYS A 385 -14.87 0.21 1.71
C CYS A 385 -13.99 1.11 2.57
N TYR A 386 -13.89 2.38 2.18
CA TYR A 386 -13.14 3.41 2.90
C TYR A 386 -14.04 4.11 3.92
N ILE A 387 -13.57 4.16 5.17
CA ILE A 387 -14.27 4.71 6.34
C ILE A 387 -13.50 5.94 6.81
N PRO A 388 -14.15 7.11 7.03
CA PRO A 388 -13.45 8.33 7.43
C PRO A 388 -13.14 8.35 8.93
N PHE A 389 -11.86 8.51 9.26
CA PHE A 389 -11.35 8.80 10.60
C PHE A 389 -10.73 10.19 10.60
N TYR A 390 -11.24 11.09 11.43
CA TYR A 390 -10.67 12.42 11.58
C TYR A 390 -9.40 12.36 12.42
N CYS A 391 -8.39 13.14 12.11
CA CYS A 391 -7.14 13.16 12.89
C CYS A 391 -7.31 13.76 14.29
N GLY A 392 -8.45 14.43 14.57
CA GLY A 392 -8.79 14.99 15.88
C GLY A 392 -9.56 14.07 16.81
N ILE A 393 -9.64 12.76 16.54
CA ILE A 393 -10.25 11.76 17.43
C ILE A 393 -9.28 11.35 18.54
N ASP A 394 -9.79 10.77 19.63
CA ASP A 394 -9.00 10.31 20.79
C ASP A 394 -9.10 8.80 21.05
N THR A 395 -9.80 8.07 20.21
CA THR A 395 -9.85 6.60 20.22
C THR A 395 -10.32 6.06 18.86
N VAL A 396 -10.14 4.76 18.64
CA VAL A 396 -10.56 4.02 17.44
C VAL A 396 -11.51 2.89 17.81
N PRO A 397 -12.30 2.34 16.85
CA PRO A 397 -13.25 1.27 17.15
C PRO A 397 -12.54 0.02 17.68
N LYS A 398 -13.10 -0.61 18.70
CA LYS A 398 -12.52 -1.84 19.28
C LYS A 398 -12.36 -2.96 18.24
N SER A 399 -13.30 -3.09 17.32
CA SER A 399 -13.25 -4.11 16.27
C SER A 399 -12.03 -3.97 15.35
N PHE A 400 -11.43 -2.77 15.24
CA PHE A 400 -10.24 -2.49 14.44
C PHE A 400 -8.92 -2.76 15.19
N THR A 401 -8.97 -3.05 16.49
CA THR A 401 -7.78 -3.27 17.33
C THR A 401 -7.62 -4.70 17.82
N VAL A 402 -8.49 -5.62 17.41
CA VAL A 402 -8.51 -7.00 17.91
C VAL A 402 -8.43 -8.01 16.77
N GLY A 403 -7.84 -9.16 17.05
CA GLY A 403 -7.72 -10.29 16.15
C GLY A 403 -6.27 -10.70 15.87
N SER A 404 -6.11 -11.77 15.13
CA SER A 404 -4.81 -12.26 14.63
C SER A 404 -5.05 -13.21 13.45
N LEU A 405 -4.05 -13.44 12.60
CA LEU A 405 -4.14 -14.41 11.49
C LEU A 405 -4.37 -15.85 11.97
N ASN A 406 -3.98 -16.16 13.21
CA ASN A 406 -4.05 -17.54 13.71
C ASN A 406 -5.46 -17.98 14.12
N LYS A 407 -6.41 -17.06 14.20
CA LYS A 407 -7.77 -17.36 14.66
C LYS A 407 -8.79 -16.42 14.06
N PHE A 408 -9.71 -16.99 13.28
CA PHE A 408 -10.90 -16.27 12.78
C PHE A 408 -11.77 -15.75 13.94
N SER A 409 -12.27 -14.51 13.82
CA SER A 409 -13.18 -13.91 14.79
C SER A 409 -14.11 -12.88 14.15
N TRP A 410 -15.40 -13.02 14.38
CA TRP A 410 -16.39 -11.99 14.00
C TRP A 410 -16.29 -10.69 14.81
N GLU A 411 -15.47 -10.66 15.86
CA GLU A 411 -15.19 -9.43 16.62
C GLU A 411 -14.11 -8.56 15.96
N SER A 412 -13.32 -9.15 15.04
CA SER A 412 -12.30 -8.45 14.29
C SER A 412 -12.88 -7.88 13.00
N ALA A 413 -12.80 -6.57 12.83
CA ALA A 413 -13.20 -5.90 11.59
C ALA A 413 -12.42 -6.48 10.39
N TRP A 414 -11.10 -6.70 10.53
CA TRP A 414 -10.28 -7.30 9.49
C TRP A 414 -10.84 -8.64 8.99
N TRP A 415 -11.19 -9.55 9.92
CA TRP A 415 -11.76 -10.85 9.55
C TRP A 415 -13.16 -10.73 8.92
N VAL A 416 -13.94 -9.73 9.30
CA VAL A 416 -15.26 -9.48 8.69
C VAL A 416 -15.11 -9.09 7.22
N PHE A 417 -14.16 -8.20 6.88
CA PHE A 417 -13.88 -7.79 5.51
C PHE A 417 -13.24 -8.93 4.71
N ASN A 418 -12.22 -9.58 5.26
CA ASN A 418 -11.53 -10.70 4.63
C ASN A 418 -12.46 -11.89 4.33
N PHE A 419 -13.43 -12.17 5.21
CA PHE A 419 -14.44 -13.21 4.97
C PHE A 419 -15.25 -12.92 3.70
N VAL A 420 -15.75 -11.68 3.52
CA VAL A 420 -16.53 -11.29 2.34
C VAL A 420 -15.69 -11.39 1.07
N ALA A 421 -14.47 -10.88 1.11
CA ALA A 421 -13.54 -10.93 -0.02
C ALA A 421 -13.21 -12.35 -0.44
N ASN A 422 -12.89 -13.23 0.52
CA ASN A 422 -12.58 -14.63 0.24
C ASN A 422 -13.81 -15.42 -0.25
N TYR A 423 -14.98 -15.19 0.35
CA TYR A 423 -16.19 -15.88 -0.08
C TYR A 423 -16.60 -15.47 -1.50
N ALA A 424 -16.42 -14.22 -1.89
CA ALA A 424 -16.69 -13.74 -3.24
C ALA A 424 -15.93 -14.52 -4.32
N ASN A 425 -14.75 -15.07 -4.02
CA ASN A 425 -13.94 -15.85 -4.97
C ASN A 425 -14.66 -17.08 -5.51
N LEU A 426 -15.66 -17.60 -4.81
CA LEU A 426 -16.42 -18.79 -5.22
C LEU A 426 -17.30 -18.52 -6.46
N LYS A 427 -17.88 -17.33 -6.57
CA LYS A 427 -18.74 -16.93 -7.69
C LYS A 427 -18.62 -15.43 -7.96
N TYR A 428 -17.41 -15.00 -8.26
CA TYR A 428 -16.96 -13.60 -8.21
C TYR A 428 -17.86 -12.63 -8.98
N SER A 429 -18.13 -12.90 -10.27
CA SER A 429 -18.95 -12.02 -11.12
C SER A 429 -20.41 -11.88 -10.67
N TYR A 430 -20.92 -12.79 -9.84
CA TYR A 430 -22.25 -12.70 -9.27
C TYR A 430 -22.26 -11.94 -7.93
N MET A 431 -21.29 -12.22 -7.06
CA MET A 431 -21.22 -11.61 -5.72
C MET A 431 -20.69 -10.18 -5.73
N LEU A 432 -19.75 -9.89 -6.62
CA LEU A 432 -19.10 -8.57 -6.70
C LEU A 432 -20.09 -7.42 -6.87
N PRO A 433 -21.08 -7.45 -7.76
CA PRO A 433 -22.06 -6.36 -7.90
C PRO A 433 -22.82 -6.06 -6.60
N GLU A 434 -23.12 -7.08 -5.80
CA GLU A 434 -23.80 -6.91 -4.51
C GLU A 434 -22.87 -6.28 -3.46
N ILE A 435 -21.61 -6.71 -3.41
CA ILE A 435 -20.59 -6.09 -2.55
C ILE A 435 -20.41 -4.62 -2.92
N GLN A 436 -20.25 -4.32 -4.21
CA GLN A 436 -20.04 -2.97 -4.70
C GLN A 436 -21.28 -2.07 -4.53
N ALA A 437 -22.48 -2.62 -4.54
CA ALA A 437 -23.68 -1.85 -4.22
C ALA A 437 -23.66 -1.36 -2.76
N VAL A 438 -23.30 -2.22 -1.82
CA VAL A 438 -23.14 -1.86 -0.40
C VAL A 438 -21.97 -0.90 -0.19
N GLN A 439 -20.84 -1.15 -0.83
CA GLN A 439 -19.66 -0.27 -0.83
C GLN A 439 -20.02 1.15 -1.30
N LYS A 440 -20.68 1.27 -2.45
CA LYS A 440 -21.09 2.54 -3.04
C LYS A 440 -22.08 3.31 -2.17
N ASP A 441 -23.03 2.60 -1.55
CA ASP A 441 -24.00 3.20 -0.62
C ASP A 441 -23.27 3.80 0.60
N ILE A 442 -22.40 3.03 1.24
CA ILE A 442 -21.65 3.45 2.43
C ILE A 442 -20.74 4.64 2.12
N GLU A 443 -19.87 4.52 1.11
CA GLU A 443 -18.93 5.59 0.74
C GLU A 443 -19.65 6.84 0.22
N GLY A 444 -20.71 6.66 -0.58
CA GLY A 444 -21.54 7.75 -1.05
C GLY A 444 -22.20 8.53 0.09
N ASN A 445 -22.69 7.83 1.12
CA ASN A 445 -23.27 8.45 2.31
C ASN A 445 -22.20 9.23 3.11
N PHE A 446 -21.00 8.69 3.29
CA PHE A 446 -19.92 9.41 3.96
C PHE A 446 -19.52 10.68 3.23
N LEU A 447 -19.33 10.61 1.92
CA LEU A 447 -18.99 11.77 1.10
C LEU A 447 -20.09 12.85 1.11
N ALA A 448 -21.35 12.44 1.06
CA ALA A 448 -22.49 13.38 1.11
C ALA A 448 -22.65 14.05 2.48
N LEU A 449 -22.34 13.34 3.57
CA LEU A 449 -22.50 13.84 4.94
C LEU A 449 -21.28 14.65 5.42
N GLN A 450 -20.10 14.46 4.85
CA GLN A 450 -18.85 15.10 5.28
C GLN A 450 -18.98 16.63 5.46
N PRO A 451 -19.58 17.41 4.52
CA PRO A 451 -19.71 18.86 4.71
C PRO A 451 -20.57 19.24 5.92
N THR A 452 -21.60 18.44 6.24
CA THR A 452 -22.49 18.69 7.39
C THR A 452 -21.79 18.37 8.70
N VAL A 453 -21.06 17.26 8.76
CA VAL A 453 -20.22 16.87 9.92
C VAL A 453 -19.22 17.97 10.22
N GLU A 454 -18.50 18.43 9.21
CA GLU A 454 -17.46 19.46 9.36
C GLU A 454 -18.03 20.84 9.74
N LYS A 455 -19.19 21.21 9.19
CA LYS A 455 -19.88 22.43 9.60
C LYS A 455 -20.25 22.39 11.08
N THR A 456 -20.76 21.27 11.58
CA THR A 456 -21.05 21.06 13.00
C THR A 456 -19.79 21.13 13.85
N ALA A 457 -18.72 20.47 13.40
CA ALA A 457 -17.42 20.48 14.06
C ALA A 457 -16.85 21.91 14.17
N LEU A 458 -16.96 22.73 13.13
CA LEU A 458 -16.52 24.13 13.13
C LEU A 458 -17.27 24.99 14.15
N GLU A 459 -18.55 24.73 14.40
CA GLU A 459 -19.29 25.43 15.45
C GLU A 459 -18.84 24.97 16.85
N LEU A 460 -18.55 23.68 17.02
CA LEU A 460 -18.03 23.14 18.29
C LEU A 460 -16.65 23.69 18.65
N VAL A 461 -15.75 23.88 17.67
CA VAL A 461 -14.45 24.54 17.92
C VAL A 461 -14.60 25.88 18.63
N LYS A 462 -15.63 26.65 18.26
CA LYS A 462 -15.87 28.01 18.81
C LYS A 462 -16.42 27.95 20.25
N THR A 463 -17.03 26.85 20.64
CA THR A 463 -17.75 26.73 21.93
C THR A 463 -16.94 25.95 22.97
N ASP A 464 -16.53 24.73 22.67
CA ASP A 464 -15.71 23.88 23.57
C ASP A 464 -14.90 22.86 22.74
N PRO A 465 -13.58 22.98 22.67
CA PRO A 465 -12.72 22.03 21.95
C PRO A 465 -12.86 20.56 22.39
N ARG A 466 -13.23 20.31 23.66
CA ARG A 466 -13.45 18.93 24.16
C ARG A 466 -14.70 18.30 23.54
N LEU A 467 -15.73 19.11 23.28
CA LEU A 467 -16.93 18.66 22.56
C LEU A 467 -16.61 18.35 21.10
N LEU A 468 -15.66 19.05 20.50
CA LEU A 468 -15.19 18.76 19.14
C LEU A 468 -14.58 17.35 19.07
N THR A 469 -13.57 17.08 19.91
CA THR A 469 -12.91 15.76 19.93
C THR A 469 -13.92 14.64 20.16
N ARG A 470 -14.79 14.79 21.16
CA ARG A 470 -15.84 13.81 21.41
C ARG A 470 -16.79 13.62 20.21
N TYR A 471 -17.23 14.70 19.57
CA TYR A 471 -18.11 14.63 18.40
C TYR A 471 -17.46 13.88 17.23
N LEU A 472 -16.19 14.20 16.91
CA LEU A 472 -15.47 13.55 15.82
C LEU A 472 -15.17 12.08 16.16
N THR A 473 -14.86 11.78 17.41
CA THR A 473 -14.64 10.40 17.88
C THR A 473 -15.93 9.58 17.80
N ASP A 474 -17.04 10.10 18.35
CA ASP A 474 -18.34 9.43 18.32
C ASP A 474 -18.80 9.19 16.86
N TYR A 475 -18.58 10.18 15.97
CA TYR A 475 -18.88 10.04 14.55
C TYR A 475 -18.04 8.92 13.89
N SER A 476 -16.72 8.96 14.03
CA SER A 476 -15.79 8.01 13.37
C SER A 476 -16.00 6.59 13.93
N VAL A 477 -16.02 6.42 15.25
CA VAL A 477 -16.14 5.11 15.91
C VAL A 477 -17.51 4.48 15.64
N THR A 478 -18.61 5.24 15.84
CA THR A 478 -19.97 4.70 15.66
C THR A 478 -20.23 4.29 14.22
N ASN A 479 -19.77 5.10 13.25
CA ASN A 479 -19.97 4.76 11.84
C ASN A 479 -19.10 3.59 11.41
N ALA A 480 -17.86 3.47 11.89
CA ALA A 480 -17.03 2.32 11.60
C ALA A 480 -17.65 1.02 12.13
N GLU A 481 -18.16 1.00 13.37
CA GLU A 481 -18.84 -0.19 13.91
C GLU A 481 -20.13 -0.53 13.14
N LYS A 482 -20.89 0.48 12.67
CA LYS A 482 -22.05 0.25 11.78
C LYS A 482 -21.63 -0.38 10.45
N VAL A 483 -20.51 0.07 9.88
CA VAL A 483 -19.98 -0.51 8.64
C VAL A 483 -19.58 -1.97 8.86
N VAL A 484 -18.86 -2.28 9.94
CA VAL A 484 -18.49 -3.67 10.28
C VAL A 484 -19.74 -4.54 10.42
N SER A 485 -20.76 -4.06 11.13
CA SER A 485 -22.05 -4.78 11.25
C SER A 485 -22.72 -5.00 9.89
N ARG A 486 -22.74 -3.98 9.03
CA ARG A 486 -23.32 -4.08 7.69
C ARG A 486 -22.53 -5.06 6.80
N TRP A 487 -21.21 -5.07 6.91
CA TRP A 487 -20.35 -5.99 6.17
C TRP A 487 -20.51 -7.45 6.63
N LYS A 488 -20.68 -7.67 7.93
CA LYS A 488 -21.02 -8.97 8.46
C LYS A 488 -22.35 -9.48 7.90
N GLN A 489 -23.40 -8.65 7.91
CA GLN A 489 -24.70 -8.99 7.32
C GLN A 489 -24.60 -9.28 5.82
N LEU A 490 -23.73 -8.54 5.10
CA LEU A 490 -23.44 -8.83 3.69
C LEU A 490 -22.82 -10.23 3.53
N GLY A 491 -21.85 -10.60 4.36
CA GLY A 491 -21.27 -11.95 4.36
C GLY A 491 -22.32 -13.04 4.61
N GLU A 492 -23.19 -12.85 5.59
CA GLU A 492 -24.29 -13.77 5.90
C GLU A 492 -25.30 -13.88 4.72
N HIS A 493 -25.60 -12.75 4.07
CA HIS A 493 -26.42 -12.72 2.86
C HIS A 493 -25.77 -13.50 1.70
N LEU A 494 -24.49 -13.26 1.43
CA LEU A 494 -23.78 -13.94 0.35
C LEU A 494 -23.71 -15.46 0.57
N ILE A 495 -23.45 -15.92 1.81
CA ILE A 495 -23.48 -17.35 2.14
C ILE A 495 -24.86 -17.95 1.82
N THR A 496 -25.94 -17.29 2.26
CA THR A 496 -27.30 -17.77 2.06
C THR A 496 -27.66 -17.83 0.58
N LYS A 497 -27.41 -16.74 -0.15
CA LYS A 497 -27.81 -16.60 -1.56
C LYS A 497 -27.04 -17.50 -2.52
N TYR A 498 -25.75 -17.76 -2.22
CA TYR A 498 -24.86 -18.51 -3.11
C TYR A 498 -24.43 -19.88 -2.57
N ASN A 499 -25.29 -20.45 -1.71
CA ASN A 499 -25.04 -21.74 -1.10
C ASN A 499 -24.92 -22.86 -2.15
N ASP A 500 -23.92 -23.73 -1.97
CA ASP A 500 -23.69 -24.94 -2.80
C ASP A 500 -23.59 -24.67 -4.33
N GLY A 501 -23.25 -23.43 -4.73
CA GLY A 501 -23.12 -23.05 -6.13
C GLY A 501 -24.42 -22.66 -6.83
N TYR A 502 -25.57 -22.76 -6.15
CA TYR A 502 -26.83 -22.19 -6.61
C TYR A 502 -26.82 -20.66 -6.51
N VAL A 503 -27.80 -20.02 -7.14
CA VAL A 503 -28.15 -18.63 -6.90
C VAL A 503 -29.60 -18.64 -6.44
N GLN A 504 -29.84 -18.33 -5.18
CA GLN A 504 -31.21 -18.27 -4.68
C GLN A 504 -31.89 -16.98 -5.13
N ASP A 505 -33.13 -17.08 -5.56
CA ASP A 505 -33.96 -15.94 -5.89
C ASP A 505 -34.51 -15.24 -4.62
N GLU A 506 -35.38 -14.23 -4.80
CA GLU A 506 -35.97 -13.47 -3.69
C GLU A 506 -36.91 -14.33 -2.80
N THR A 507 -37.39 -15.48 -3.28
CA THR A 507 -38.23 -16.39 -2.52
C THR A 507 -37.45 -17.46 -1.79
N GLY A 508 -36.13 -17.55 -2.04
CA GLY A 508 -35.25 -18.58 -1.52
C GLY A 508 -35.24 -19.87 -2.38
N GLU A 509 -35.82 -19.84 -3.57
CA GLU A 509 -35.78 -20.96 -4.49
C GLU A 509 -34.44 -20.98 -5.25
N PRO A 510 -33.75 -22.13 -5.35
CA PRO A 510 -32.46 -22.24 -5.99
C PRO A 510 -32.56 -22.22 -7.52
N GLU A 511 -31.83 -21.28 -8.15
CA GLU A 511 -31.59 -21.29 -9.59
C GLU A 511 -30.26 -21.97 -9.92
N GLU A 512 -30.26 -22.87 -10.87
CA GLU A 512 -29.06 -23.49 -11.42
C GLU A 512 -28.38 -22.49 -12.38
N LYS A 513 -27.42 -21.73 -11.90
CA LYS A 513 -26.55 -20.86 -12.72
C LYS A 513 -25.25 -21.63 -12.99
N GLY A 514 -25.21 -22.34 -14.11
CA GLY A 514 -24.01 -23.03 -14.59
C GLY A 514 -22.84 -22.10 -14.90
N TYR A 515 -21.80 -22.67 -15.48
CA TYR A 515 -20.67 -21.88 -15.96
C TYR A 515 -21.04 -21.09 -17.22
N PRO A 516 -20.47 -19.90 -17.43
CA PRO A 516 -20.67 -19.11 -18.65
C PRO A 516 -20.21 -19.86 -19.91
N GLU A 517 -20.92 -19.67 -21.02
CA GLU A 517 -20.65 -20.39 -22.28
C GLU A 517 -19.20 -20.22 -22.78
N ASN A 518 -18.62 -19.04 -22.64
CA ASN A 518 -17.23 -18.76 -23.04
C ASN A 518 -16.25 -19.66 -22.25
N TRP A 519 -16.48 -19.91 -20.96
CA TRP A 519 -15.69 -20.83 -20.15
C TRP A 519 -15.91 -22.29 -20.58
N LEU A 520 -17.15 -22.69 -20.81
CA LEU A 520 -17.46 -24.04 -21.30
C LEU A 520 -16.79 -24.34 -22.64
N ARG A 521 -16.64 -23.34 -23.51
CA ARG A 521 -15.88 -23.49 -24.77
C ARG A 521 -14.40 -23.74 -24.52
N GLU A 522 -13.79 -23.13 -23.50
CA GLU A 522 -12.40 -23.42 -23.13
C GLU A 522 -12.25 -24.82 -22.52
N VAL A 523 -13.21 -25.25 -21.68
CA VAL A 523 -13.23 -26.61 -21.12
C VAL A 523 -13.29 -27.65 -22.26
N LEU A 524 -14.12 -27.43 -23.29
CA LEU A 524 -14.21 -28.32 -24.42
C LEU A 524 -12.91 -28.42 -25.24
N LYS A 525 -12.05 -27.41 -25.25
CA LYS A 525 -10.74 -27.47 -25.92
C LYS A 525 -9.80 -28.47 -25.26
N SER A 526 -9.93 -28.68 -23.94
CA SER A 526 -9.05 -29.58 -23.18
C SER A 526 -9.34 -31.06 -23.45
N ASN A 527 -10.62 -31.44 -23.53
CA ASN A 527 -11.03 -32.82 -23.82
C ASN A 527 -12.46 -32.87 -24.40
N PRO A 528 -12.65 -32.60 -25.70
CA PRO A 528 -13.98 -32.46 -26.30
C PRO A 528 -14.82 -33.75 -26.27
N ASP A 529 -14.19 -34.90 -26.35
CA ASP A 529 -14.91 -36.18 -26.42
C ASP A 529 -15.40 -36.63 -25.03
N GLN A 530 -14.74 -36.26 -23.96
CA GLN A 530 -15.16 -36.58 -22.58
C GLN A 530 -16.53 -35.99 -22.24
N PHE A 531 -16.83 -34.79 -22.73
CA PHE A 531 -18.02 -34.02 -22.33
C PHE A 531 -19.20 -34.20 -23.29
N ARG A 532 -19.02 -34.98 -24.35
CA ARG A 532 -20.09 -35.22 -25.32
C ARG A 532 -21.06 -36.30 -24.78
N LEU A 533 -22.33 -35.93 -24.63
CA LEU A 533 -23.36 -36.85 -24.13
C LEU A 533 -23.82 -37.87 -25.20
N GLN A 534 -23.71 -37.52 -26.49
CA GLN A 534 -24.03 -38.43 -27.58
C GLN A 534 -22.74 -38.79 -28.32
N PRO A 535 -22.48 -40.07 -28.61
CA PRO A 535 -21.32 -40.45 -29.44
C PRO A 535 -21.47 -39.86 -30.85
N LYS A 536 -20.32 -39.65 -31.51
CA LYS A 536 -20.30 -39.20 -32.92
C LYS A 536 -20.94 -40.23 -33.82
#